data_193476bb1e57206a4357db1da37bc484
#
_entry.id   193476bb1e57206a4357db1da37bc484
#
_cell.length_a   1.000
_cell.length_b   1.000
_cell.length_c   1.000
_cell.angle_alpha   90.00
_cell.angle_beta   90.00
_cell.angle_gamma   90.00
#
_symmetry.space_group_name_H-M   'P 1'
#
loop_
_entity.id
_entity.type
_entity.pdbx_description
1 polymer ?
#
loop_
_entity_poly.entity_id
_entity_poly.type
_entity_poly.pdbx_seq_one_letter_code
_entity_poly.pdbx_strand_id
1 'polypeptide(L)'
;RIAYVNGRYVRHSEAAVHVEDRGYQFADGVYEVCEIRHGFIVDLTRHLDRLGRSLSELEISWPMQREPLVAVIRETVRRNHVVNGMFYLQVTRGAARRDHVFPGAHVAPALVITAKSISRDAGEARAEKGIAVITVPENRWDRVDIKTVGLLPNVLAREAAKRQGAQEAVFVDPDGLVKEGAATNVWSVTKDGTLVTRPAEHGILR
;
A
#
# COMPACT_ATOMS: atom_id res chain seq x y z
N ARG A 1 -8.86 -11.10 -15.30
CA ARG A 1 -9.05 -10.24 -14.14
C ARG A 1 -9.73 -8.94 -14.54
N ILE A 2 -10.45 -8.34 -13.59
CA ILE A 2 -11.14 -7.05 -13.72
C ILE A 2 -10.47 -6.04 -12.79
N ALA A 3 -10.34 -4.80 -13.26
CA ALA A 3 -9.96 -3.65 -12.47
C ALA A 3 -11.13 -2.65 -12.41
N TYR A 4 -11.22 -1.86 -11.34
CA TYR A 4 -12.04 -0.67 -11.30
C TYR A 4 -11.14 0.56 -11.53
N VAL A 5 -11.52 1.42 -12.47
CA VAL A 5 -10.80 2.64 -12.81
C VAL A 5 -11.82 3.76 -12.99
N ASN A 6 -11.79 4.77 -12.13
CA ASN A 6 -12.57 6.01 -12.27
C ASN A 6 -14.02 5.82 -12.69
N GLY A 7 -14.78 5.01 -11.94
CA GLY A 7 -16.21 4.76 -12.19
C GLY A 7 -16.53 3.57 -13.09
N ARG A 8 -15.53 2.87 -13.64
CA ARG A 8 -15.74 1.78 -14.61
C ARG A 8 -15.03 0.50 -14.19
N TYR A 9 -15.71 -0.65 -14.36
CA TYR A 9 -15.08 -1.96 -14.31
C TYR A 9 -14.58 -2.33 -15.71
N VAL A 10 -13.30 -2.52 -15.86
CA VAL A 10 -12.63 -2.80 -17.14
C VAL A 10 -11.81 -4.09 -17.05
N ARG A 11 -11.47 -4.69 -18.17
CA ARG A 11 -10.49 -5.78 -18.19
C ARG A 11 -9.15 -5.25 -17.66
N HIS A 12 -8.49 -6.03 -16.83
CA HIS A 12 -7.20 -5.62 -16.24
C HIS A 12 -6.15 -5.25 -17.29
N SER A 13 -6.17 -5.92 -18.45
CA SER A 13 -5.29 -5.62 -19.60
C SER A 13 -5.60 -4.29 -20.29
N GLU A 14 -6.78 -3.73 -20.07
CA GLU A 14 -7.27 -2.49 -20.69
C GLU A 14 -7.34 -1.34 -19.66
N ALA A 15 -6.96 -1.63 -18.40
CA ALA A 15 -6.97 -0.64 -17.33
C ALA A 15 -5.89 0.43 -17.59
N ALA A 16 -6.29 1.67 -17.69
CA ALA A 16 -5.41 2.80 -17.95
C ALA A 16 -5.80 4.01 -17.10
N VAL A 17 -4.82 4.81 -16.75
CA VAL A 17 -4.98 6.15 -16.17
C VAL A 17 -4.46 7.19 -17.16
N HIS A 18 -4.89 8.43 -17.00
CA HIS A 18 -4.45 9.51 -17.88
C HIS A 18 -2.95 9.77 -17.73
N VAL A 19 -2.26 10.13 -18.80
CA VAL A 19 -0.81 10.43 -18.78
C VAL A 19 -0.45 11.64 -17.89
N GLU A 20 -1.39 12.52 -17.63
CA GLU A 20 -1.27 13.65 -16.71
C GLU A 20 -1.82 13.34 -15.31
N ASP A 21 -2.07 12.07 -14.96
CA ASP A 21 -2.40 11.70 -13.59
C ASP A 21 -1.23 12.04 -12.66
N ARG A 22 -1.49 12.78 -11.60
CA ARG A 22 -0.45 13.28 -10.72
C ARG A 22 0.22 12.17 -9.90
N GLY A 23 -0.48 11.07 -9.65
CA GLY A 23 0.13 9.88 -9.07
C GLY A 23 1.20 9.28 -9.96
N TYR A 24 0.97 9.26 -11.27
CA TYR A 24 1.95 8.83 -12.27
C TYR A 24 3.13 9.81 -12.41
N GLN A 25 2.85 11.13 -12.41
CA GLN A 25 3.88 12.15 -12.65
C GLN A 25 4.71 12.52 -11.42
N PHE A 26 4.10 12.51 -10.23
CA PHE A 26 4.68 13.08 -9.00
C PHE A 26 4.61 12.14 -7.80
N ALA A 27 4.07 10.93 -7.94
CA ALA A 27 3.68 10.08 -6.82
C ALA A 27 2.68 10.77 -5.86
N ASP A 28 1.87 11.73 -6.37
CA ASP A 28 0.87 12.47 -5.61
C ASP A 28 -0.39 11.63 -5.42
N GLY A 29 -0.31 10.71 -4.47
CA GLY A 29 -1.37 9.75 -4.19
C GLY A 29 -1.03 8.80 -3.05
N VAL A 30 -2.04 8.10 -2.60
CA VAL A 30 -2.00 7.16 -1.48
C VAL A 30 -2.59 5.81 -1.88
N TYR A 31 -2.28 4.77 -1.13
CA TYR A 31 -2.79 3.44 -1.43
C TYR A 31 -3.11 2.64 -0.17
N GLU A 32 -3.94 1.62 -0.32
CA GLU A 32 -4.18 0.57 0.68
C GLU A 32 -4.10 -0.81 0.06
N VAL A 33 -3.68 -1.77 0.88
CA VAL A 33 -3.69 -3.19 0.56
C VAL A 33 -4.36 -3.92 1.69
N CYS A 34 -5.43 -4.66 1.40
CA CYS A 34 -6.13 -5.44 2.40
C CYS A 34 -6.11 -6.92 2.04
N GLU A 35 -5.91 -7.76 3.04
CA GLU A 35 -6.04 -9.20 2.90
C GLU A 35 -7.50 -9.59 2.71
N ILE A 36 -7.72 -10.63 1.91
CA ILE A 36 -8.99 -11.33 1.77
C ILE A 36 -8.77 -12.75 2.26
N ARG A 37 -9.55 -13.19 3.24
CA ARG A 37 -9.48 -14.52 3.84
C ARG A 37 -10.86 -15.14 3.89
N HIS A 38 -11.02 -16.32 3.26
CA HIS A 38 -12.30 -17.02 3.15
C HIS A 38 -13.45 -16.14 2.64
N GLY A 39 -13.16 -15.24 1.68
CA GLY A 39 -14.11 -14.27 1.12
C GLY A 39 -14.37 -13.02 1.95
N PHE A 40 -13.80 -12.93 3.16
CA PHE A 40 -13.92 -11.75 4.02
C PHE A 40 -12.70 -10.84 3.86
N ILE A 41 -12.96 -9.52 3.82
CA ILE A 41 -11.90 -8.51 3.81
C ILE A 41 -11.50 -8.25 5.27
N VAL A 42 -10.22 -8.49 5.56
CA VAL A 42 -9.68 -8.36 6.91
C VAL A 42 -9.47 -6.88 7.24
N ASP A 43 -9.90 -6.44 8.41
CA ASP A 43 -9.69 -5.09 8.98
C ASP A 43 -10.07 -3.91 8.06
N LEU A 44 -11.05 -4.08 7.16
CA LEU A 44 -11.43 -3.07 6.16
C LEU A 44 -11.67 -1.69 6.79
N THR A 45 -12.34 -1.62 7.94
CA THR A 45 -12.63 -0.36 8.64
C THR A 45 -11.34 0.39 8.98
N ARG A 46 -10.37 -0.29 9.59
CA ARG A 46 -9.07 0.30 9.97
C ARG A 46 -8.26 0.75 8.75
N HIS A 47 -8.30 -0.03 7.68
CA HIS A 47 -7.66 0.34 6.40
C HIS A 47 -8.29 1.59 5.81
N LEU A 48 -9.60 1.73 5.83
CA LEU A 48 -10.28 2.94 5.35
C LEU A 48 -10.06 4.14 6.28
N ASP A 49 -9.91 3.94 7.59
CA ASP A 49 -9.52 5.01 8.51
C ASP A 49 -8.11 5.52 8.19
N ARG A 50 -7.16 4.62 7.95
CA ARG A 50 -5.80 4.97 7.54
C ARG A 50 -5.76 5.63 6.16
N LEU A 51 -6.56 5.16 5.20
CA LEU A 51 -6.74 5.82 3.91
C LEU A 51 -7.21 7.27 4.10
N GLY A 52 -8.23 7.48 4.93
CA GLY A 52 -8.76 8.82 5.22
C GLY A 52 -7.70 9.75 5.85
N ARG A 53 -6.93 9.23 6.81
CA ARG A 53 -5.81 9.98 7.38
C ARG A 53 -4.77 10.33 6.31
N SER A 54 -4.35 9.36 5.49
CA SER A 54 -3.35 9.59 4.44
C SER A 54 -3.84 10.59 3.39
N LEU A 55 -5.11 10.54 3.00
CA LEU A 55 -5.75 11.52 2.11
C LEU A 55 -5.73 12.92 2.72
N SER A 56 -6.11 13.03 4.00
CA SER A 56 -6.14 14.31 4.73
C SER A 56 -4.76 14.95 4.83
N GLU A 57 -3.72 14.15 5.13
CA GLU A 57 -2.34 14.64 5.24
C GLU A 57 -1.79 15.20 3.91
N LEU A 58 -2.28 14.72 2.78
CA LEU A 58 -1.92 15.21 1.45
C LEU A 58 -2.97 16.17 0.87
N GLU A 59 -4.00 16.56 1.62
CA GLU A 59 -5.09 17.40 1.14
C GLU A 59 -5.74 16.85 -0.15
N ILE A 60 -5.91 15.54 -0.25
CA ILE A 60 -6.61 14.87 -1.34
C ILE A 60 -8.03 14.57 -0.87
N SER A 61 -9.03 15.03 -1.63
CA SER A 61 -10.43 14.71 -1.35
C SER A 61 -10.73 13.22 -1.53
N TRP A 62 -11.71 12.69 -0.81
CA TRP A 62 -12.22 11.36 -1.06
C TRP A 62 -12.77 11.24 -2.49
N PRO A 63 -12.47 10.16 -3.25
CA PRO A 63 -13.00 9.99 -4.60
C PRO A 63 -14.52 9.71 -4.61
N MET A 64 -15.06 9.24 -3.50
CA MET A 64 -16.48 9.00 -3.23
C MET A 64 -16.71 8.82 -1.73
N GLN A 65 -17.96 8.78 -1.29
CA GLN A 65 -18.31 8.46 0.09
C GLN A 65 -17.87 7.03 0.45
N ARG A 66 -17.72 6.77 1.74
CA ARG A 66 -17.15 5.52 2.26
C ARG A 66 -17.99 4.29 1.93
N GLU A 67 -19.32 4.39 2.07
CA GLU A 67 -20.24 3.28 1.78
C GLU A 67 -20.23 2.86 0.31
N PRO A 68 -20.35 3.77 -0.69
CA PRO A 68 -20.12 3.45 -2.09
C PRO A 68 -18.74 2.84 -2.36
N LEU A 69 -17.67 3.34 -1.71
CA LEU A 69 -16.33 2.81 -1.89
C LEU A 69 -16.25 1.35 -1.44
N VAL A 70 -16.86 1.01 -0.29
CA VAL A 70 -16.94 -0.37 0.21
C VAL A 70 -17.69 -1.27 -0.79
N ALA A 71 -18.78 -0.78 -1.38
CA ALA A 71 -19.52 -1.53 -2.40
C ALA A 71 -18.66 -1.80 -3.64
N VAL A 72 -17.93 -0.79 -4.12
CA VAL A 72 -17.00 -0.91 -5.26
C VAL A 72 -15.87 -1.89 -4.96
N ILE A 73 -15.27 -1.84 -3.76
CA ILE A 73 -14.23 -2.79 -3.34
C ILE A 73 -14.78 -4.22 -3.38
N ARG A 74 -15.92 -4.47 -2.72
CA ARG A 74 -16.54 -5.80 -2.68
C ARG A 74 -16.89 -6.32 -4.07
N GLU A 75 -17.43 -5.48 -4.93
CA GLU A 75 -17.75 -5.85 -6.30
C GLU A 75 -16.49 -6.16 -7.12
N THR A 76 -15.38 -5.41 -6.92
CA THR A 76 -14.10 -5.72 -7.57
C THR A 76 -13.57 -7.09 -7.12
N VAL A 77 -13.64 -7.39 -5.82
CA VAL A 77 -13.24 -8.71 -5.26
C VAL A 77 -14.11 -9.81 -5.85
N ARG A 78 -15.44 -9.64 -5.87
CA ARG A 78 -16.41 -10.59 -6.42
C ARG A 78 -16.17 -10.91 -7.90
N ARG A 79 -15.95 -9.88 -8.72
CA ARG A 79 -15.67 -10.04 -10.17
C ARG A 79 -14.37 -10.76 -10.46
N ASN A 80 -13.43 -10.76 -9.52
CA ASN A 80 -12.17 -11.48 -9.63
C ASN A 80 -12.19 -12.86 -8.94
N HIS A 81 -13.34 -13.27 -8.36
CA HIS A 81 -13.52 -14.55 -7.66
C HIS A 81 -12.46 -14.80 -6.57
N VAL A 82 -12.05 -13.74 -5.86
CA VAL A 82 -11.00 -13.85 -4.84
C VAL A 82 -11.61 -14.35 -3.52
N VAL A 83 -11.21 -15.54 -3.10
CA VAL A 83 -11.57 -16.15 -1.80
C VAL A 83 -10.44 -15.93 -0.78
N ASN A 84 -9.19 -16.19 -1.18
CA ASN A 84 -7.99 -15.88 -0.42
C ASN A 84 -7.05 -15.06 -1.29
N GLY A 85 -6.59 -13.94 -0.79
CA GLY A 85 -5.76 -13.04 -1.58
C GLY A 85 -5.70 -11.64 -1.04
N MET A 86 -5.70 -10.68 -1.90
CA MET A 86 -5.70 -9.25 -1.54
C MET A 86 -6.44 -8.39 -2.56
N PHE A 87 -6.89 -7.24 -2.13
CA PHE A 87 -7.13 -6.12 -3.03
C PHE A 87 -6.11 -5.00 -2.79
N TYR A 88 -5.84 -4.25 -3.84
CA TYR A 88 -5.07 -3.02 -3.85
C TYR A 88 -5.99 -1.88 -4.27
N LEU A 89 -5.95 -0.78 -3.54
CA LEU A 89 -6.68 0.46 -3.82
C LEU A 89 -5.69 1.61 -3.86
N GLN A 90 -5.78 2.45 -4.87
CA GLN A 90 -4.98 3.67 -5.02
C GLN A 90 -5.88 4.85 -5.30
N VAL A 91 -5.64 5.96 -4.61
CA VAL A 91 -6.25 7.26 -4.87
C VAL A 91 -5.14 8.25 -5.18
N THR A 92 -5.23 8.93 -6.32
CA THR A 92 -4.33 10.04 -6.67
C THR A 92 -5.10 11.35 -6.63
N ARG A 93 -4.39 12.48 -6.65
CA ARG A 93 -5.03 13.80 -6.78
C ARG A 93 -5.76 13.99 -8.10
N GLY A 94 -5.60 13.08 -9.08
CA GLY A 94 -6.25 13.11 -10.39
C GLY A 94 -5.35 13.65 -11.50
N ALA A 95 -5.97 13.84 -12.68
CA ALA A 95 -5.29 14.31 -13.88
C ALA A 95 -5.42 15.81 -14.02
N ALA A 96 -4.28 16.50 -14.13
CA ALA A 96 -4.20 17.94 -14.32
C ALA A 96 -2.95 18.29 -15.12
N ARG A 97 -2.95 19.47 -15.75
CA ARG A 97 -1.76 20.00 -16.42
C ARG A 97 -0.57 19.93 -15.45
N ARG A 98 0.58 19.48 -15.96
CA ARG A 98 1.78 19.28 -15.17
C ARG A 98 2.27 20.57 -14.51
N ASP A 99 2.12 20.67 -13.22
CA ASP A 99 2.64 21.72 -12.36
C ASP A 99 2.89 21.11 -10.96
N HIS A 100 3.84 21.65 -10.19
CA HIS A 100 4.12 21.22 -8.82
C HIS A 100 3.05 21.74 -7.84
N VAL A 101 2.43 22.86 -8.13
CA VAL A 101 1.31 23.41 -7.34
C VAL A 101 0.08 22.50 -7.45
N PHE A 102 -0.69 22.43 -6.39
CA PHE A 102 -1.95 21.68 -6.42
C PHE A 102 -2.90 22.26 -7.45
N PRO A 103 -3.57 21.42 -8.25
CA PRO A 103 -4.61 21.88 -9.16
C PRO A 103 -5.82 22.41 -8.37
N GLY A 104 -6.64 23.21 -9.04
CA GLY A 104 -7.88 23.70 -8.45
C GLY A 104 -8.85 22.59 -8.06
N ALA A 105 -9.80 22.91 -7.17
CA ALA A 105 -10.77 21.96 -6.60
C ALA A 105 -11.69 21.27 -7.64
N HIS A 106 -11.69 21.70 -8.89
CA HIS A 106 -12.42 21.07 -9.99
C HIS A 106 -11.79 19.75 -10.48
N VAL A 107 -10.55 19.47 -10.09
CA VAL A 107 -9.88 18.22 -10.46
C VAL A 107 -10.33 17.11 -9.51
N ALA A 108 -11.05 16.14 -10.05
CA ALA A 108 -11.50 14.99 -9.27
C ALA A 108 -10.35 14.02 -9.00
N PRO A 109 -10.24 13.45 -7.78
CA PRO A 109 -9.30 12.38 -7.50
C PRO A 109 -9.54 11.16 -8.40
N ALA A 110 -8.46 10.50 -8.80
CA ALA A 110 -8.57 9.24 -9.54
C ALA A 110 -8.52 8.05 -8.57
N LEU A 111 -9.34 7.03 -8.86
CA LEU A 111 -9.46 5.81 -8.06
C LEU A 111 -9.22 4.58 -8.92
N VAL A 112 -8.25 3.76 -8.50
CA VAL A 112 -7.98 2.46 -9.11
C VAL A 112 -8.08 1.37 -8.04
N ILE A 113 -8.81 0.28 -8.34
CA ILE A 113 -8.87 -0.90 -7.46
C ILE A 113 -8.62 -2.15 -8.29
N THR A 114 -7.74 -3.02 -7.78
CA THR A 114 -7.47 -4.35 -8.34
C THR A 114 -7.59 -5.40 -7.25
N ALA A 115 -7.87 -6.67 -7.64
CA ALA A 115 -7.87 -7.79 -6.72
C ALA A 115 -7.17 -8.99 -7.35
N LYS A 116 -6.50 -9.81 -6.51
CA LYS A 116 -5.84 -11.03 -6.94
C LYS A 116 -5.86 -12.10 -5.86
N SER A 117 -5.97 -13.35 -6.29
CA SER A 117 -5.78 -14.52 -5.40
C SER A 117 -4.32 -14.70 -5.04
N ILE A 118 -4.07 -15.19 -3.82
CA ILE A 118 -2.75 -15.54 -3.30
C ILE A 118 -2.89 -16.92 -2.65
N SER A 119 -1.90 -17.80 -2.91
CA SER A 119 -1.84 -19.10 -2.25
C SER A 119 -1.52 -18.92 -0.76
N ARG A 120 -2.42 -19.43 0.08
CA ARG A 120 -2.25 -19.44 1.52
C ARG A 120 -1.16 -20.40 1.95
N ASP A 121 -1.15 -21.60 1.41
CA ASP A 121 -0.19 -22.66 1.74
C ASP A 121 1.26 -22.21 1.51
N ALA A 122 1.50 -21.47 0.41
CA ALA A 122 2.81 -20.87 0.15
C ALA A 122 3.21 -19.79 1.18
N GLY A 123 2.24 -19.09 1.73
CA GLY A 123 2.45 -18.12 2.81
C GLY A 123 2.78 -18.80 4.14
N GLU A 124 2.02 -19.83 4.50
CA GLU A 124 2.22 -20.62 5.72
C GLU A 124 3.56 -21.36 5.69
N ALA A 125 3.89 -22.05 4.60
CA ALA A 125 5.19 -22.71 4.44
C ALA A 125 6.38 -21.73 4.56
N ARG A 126 6.21 -20.50 4.08
CA ARG A 126 7.21 -19.44 4.25
C ARG A 126 7.33 -18.98 5.69
N ALA A 127 6.21 -18.85 6.40
CA ALA A 127 6.19 -18.47 7.80
C ALA A 127 6.88 -19.52 8.69
N GLU A 128 6.66 -20.81 8.42
CA GLU A 128 7.32 -21.91 9.13
C GLU A 128 8.84 -21.95 8.89
N LYS A 129 9.25 -21.78 7.64
CA LYS A 129 10.66 -21.81 7.24
C LYS A 129 11.41 -20.55 7.66
N GLY A 130 10.74 -19.43 7.80
CA GLY A 130 11.35 -18.10 7.88
C GLY A 130 11.87 -17.59 6.54
N ILE A 131 12.39 -16.37 6.56
CA ILE A 131 12.96 -15.70 5.39
C ILE A 131 14.32 -15.09 5.72
N ALA A 132 15.20 -15.01 4.74
CA ALA A 132 16.42 -14.22 4.86
C ALA A 132 16.06 -12.74 4.64
N VAL A 133 16.65 -11.87 5.45
CA VAL A 133 16.52 -10.41 5.34
C VAL A 133 17.91 -9.76 5.31
N ILE A 134 17.98 -8.57 4.70
CA ILE A 134 19.15 -7.69 4.80
C ILE A 134 18.75 -6.41 5.54
N THR A 135 19.71 -5.72 6.12
CA THR A 135 19.54 -4.36 6.63
C THR A 135 19.99 -3.36 5.59
N VAL A 136 19.28 -2.23 5.47
CA VAL A 136 19.61 -1.11 4.61
C VAL A 136 19.48 0.20 5.38
N PRO A 137 20.25 1.25 5.04
CA PRO A 137 20.08 2.55 5.66
C PRO A 137 18.68 3.13 5.39
N GLU A 138 18.12 3.82 6.38
CA GLU A 138 16.88 4.59 6.19
C GLU A 138 17.15 5.78 5.25
N ASN A 139 16.53 5.77 4.10
CA ASN A 139 16.66 6.80 3.07
C ASN A 139 15.31 7.19 2.45
N ARG A 140 14.23 6.81 3.10
CA ARG A 140 12.88 7.25 2.71
C ARG A 140 12.68 8.70 3.16
N TRP A 141 11.60 9.32 2.71
CA TRP A 141 11.23 10.64 3.17
C TRP A 141 10.74 10.64 4.64
N ASP A 142 10.72 11.80 5.30
CA ASP A 142 10.37 11.89 6.73
C ASP A 142 8.91 11.54 7.05
N ARG A 143 8.01 11.65 6.06
CA ARG A 143 6.58 11.38 6.22
C ARG A 143 6.19 9.94 5.82
N VAL A 144 6.97 8.96 6.27
CA VAL A 144 6.68 7.52 6.06
C VAL A 144 5.39 7.07 6.76
N ASP A 145 4.88 7.86 7.69
CA ASP A 145 3.58 7.69 8.33
C ASP A 145 2.41 7.78 7.35
N ILE A 146 2.57 8.46 6.21
CA ILE A 146 1.59 8.55 5.13
C ILE A 146 1.82 7.42 4.13
N LYS A 147 0.79 6.63 3.85
CA LYS A 147 0.88 5.50 2.91
C LYS A 147 0.83 5.97 1.46
N THR A 148 1.90 6.68 1.01
CA THR A 148 2.00 7.23 -0.34
C THR A 148 2.45 6.21 -1.37
N VAL A 149 2.18 6.47 -2.64
CA VAL A 149 2.68 5.66 -3.78
C VAL A 149 4.15 5.94 -4.12
N GLY A 150 4.82 6.85 -3.41
CA GLY A 150 6.22 7.20 -3.56
C GLY A 150 7.16 6.14 -2.97
N LEU A 151 7.24 4.97 -3.58
CA LEU A 151 7.89 3.78 -3.03
C LEU A 151 9.28 3.47 -3.63
N LEU A 152 9.93 4.43 -4.31
CA LEU A 152 11.21 4.17 -4.97
C LEU A 152 12.31 3.68 -4.01
N PRO A 153 12.50 4.24 -2.80
CA PRO A 153 13.46 3.69 -1.82
C PRO A 153 13.14 2.25 -1.43
N ASN A 154 11.86 1.94 -1.23
CA ASN A 154 11.39 0.58 -0.90
C ASN A 154 11.66 -0.39 -2.06
N VAL A 155 11.45 0.02 -3.31
CA VAL A 155 11.73 -0.79 -4.51
C VAL A 155 13.22 -1.08 -4.61
N LEU A 156 14.08 -0.08 -4.42
CA LEU A 156 15.55 -0.25 -4.44
C LEU A 156 16.03 -1.17 -3.31
N ALA A 157 15.48 -1.02 -2.11
CA ALA A 157 15.80 -1.88 -0.97
C ALA A 157 15.40 -3.35 -1.24
N ARG A 158 14.20 -3.58 -1.79
CA ARG A 158 13.74 -4.92 -2.17
C ARG A 158 14.59 -5.54 -3.27
N GLU A 159 15.00 -4.77 -4.27
CA GLU A 159 15.89 -5.25 -5.34
C GLU A 159 17.27 -5.60 -4.78
N ALA A 160 17.82 -4.80 -3.85
CA ALA A 160 19.08 -5.10 -3.16
C ALA A 160 18.99 -6.42 -2.36
N ALA A 161 17.89 -6.62 -1.63
CA ALA A 161 17.63 -7.89 -0.93
C ALA A 161 17.61 -9.07 -1.90
N LYS A 162 16.87 -8.97 -2.99
CA LYS A 162 16.77 -10.03 -4.01
C LYS A 162 18.13 -10.39 -4.60
N ARG A 163 18.97 -9.41 -4.91
CA ARG A 163 20.35 -9.64 -5.44
C ARG A 163 21.24 -10.40 -4.47
N GLN A 164 20.98 -10.30 -3.16
CA GLN A 164 21.67 -11.03 -2.11
C GLN A 164 20.97 -12.32 -1.68
N GLY A 165 19.94 -12.76 -2.42
CA GLY A 165 19.20 -13.98 -2.11
C GLY A 165 18.24 -13.86 -0.92
N ALA A 166 18.01 -12.63 -0.42
CA ALA A 166 17.08 -12.35 0.66
C ALA A 166 15.67 -12.01 0.13
N GLN A 167 14.67 -12.16 1.00
CA GLN A 167 13.26 -11.95 0.67
C GLN A 167 12.73 -10.60 1.15
N GLU A 168 13.41 -9.94 2.11
CA GLU A 168 13.01 -8.62 2.61
C GLU A 168 14.24 -7.77 2.94
N ALA A 169 14.06 -6.44 2.89
CA ALA A 169 15.02 -5.47 3.39
C ALA A 169 14.40 -4.73 4.57
N VAL A 170 15.17 -4.56 5.63
CA VAL A 170 14.78 -3.87 6.85
C VAL A 170 15.53 -2.55 6.94
N PHE A 171 14.81 -1.43 7.04
CA PHE A 171 15.41 -0.11 7.21
C PHE A 171 15.92 0.09 8.63
N VAL A 172 17.12 0.64 8.73
CA VAL A 172 17.80 0.96 9.99
C VAL A 172 18.17 2.44 9.97
N ASP A 173 17.83 3.17 11.04
CA ASP A 173 18.16 4.58 11.15
C ASP A 173 19.64 4.82 11.49
N PRO A 174 20.13 6.08 11.46
CA PRO A 174 21.53 6.39 11.77
C PRO A 174 21.97 5.99 13.19
N ASP A 175 21.03 5.87 14.13
CA ASP A 175 21.31 5.44 15.51
C ASP A 175 21.36 3.91 15.64
N GLY A 176 21.21 3.17 14.53
CA GLY A 176 21.27 1.72 14.51
C GLY A 176 19.94 1.05 14.92
N LEU A 177 18.86 1.80 15.05
CA LEU A 177 17.57 1.26 15.46
C LEU A 177 16.77 0.78 14.24
N VAL A 178 16.19 -0.41 14.36
CA VAL A 178 15.32 -0.99 13.34
C VAL A 178 14.05 -0.16 13.21
N LYS A 179 13.71 0.19 11.97
CA LYS A 179 12.45 0.87 11.59
C LYS A 179 11.37 -0.15 11.23
N GLU A 180 11.30 -0.48 9.98
CA GLU A 180 10.35 -1.44 9.40
C GLU A 180 10.94 -2.08 8.14
N GLY A 181 10.29 -3.10 7.60
CA GLY A 181 10.67 -3.67 6.30
C GLY A 181 10.24 -2.79 5.14
N ALA A 182 10.80 -3.05 3.96
CA ALA A 182 10.43 -2.30 2.75
C ALA A 182 8.95 -2.46 2.36
N ALA A 183 8.30 -3.55 2.79
CA ALA A 183 6.87 -3.79 2.59
C ALA A 183 6.18 -4.40 3.82
N THR A 184 6.84 -4.41 4.99
CA THR A 184 6.40 -5.13 6.20
C THR A 184 6.75 -4.33 7.44
N ASN A 185 6.05 -4.61 8.57
CA ASN A 185 6.48 -4.17 9.89
C ASN A 185 7.41 -5.20 10.51
N VAL A 186 8.21 -4.77 11.49
CA VAL A 186 9.10 -5.64 12.26
C VAL A 186 8.56 -5.79 13.68
N TRP A 187 8.45 -7.03 14.11
CA TRP A 187 8.10 -7.41 15.46
C TRP A 187 9.16 -8.35 16.00
N SER A 188 9.52 -8.22 17.25
CA SER A 188 10.45 -9.11 17.94
C SER A 188 9.80 -9.69 19.20
N VAL A 189 10.21 -10.90 19.55
CA VAL A 189 9.82 -11.53 20.82
C VAL A 189 11.09 -11.62 21.65
N THR A 190 11.08 -11.02 22.82
CA THR A 190 12.19 -11.04 23.78
C THR A 190 12.30 -12.40 24.47
N LYS A 191 13.40 -12.66 25.17
CA LYS A 191 13.59 -13.96 25.85
C LYS A 191 12.56 -14.26 26.94
N ASP A 192 11.97 -13.22 27.53
CA ASP A 192 10.88 -13.32 28.50
C ASP A 192 9.49 -13.41 27.89
N GLY A 193 9.39 -13.48 26.53
CA GLY A 193 8.14 -13.63 25.78
C GLY A 193 7.42 -12.31 25.47
N THR A 194 8.02 -11.17 25.76
CA THR A 194 7.41 -9.87 25.45
C THR A 194 7.47 -9.58 23.94
N LEU A 195 6.32 -9.24 23.33
CA LEU A 195 6.23 -8.81 21.93
C LEU A 195 6.55 -7.31 21.83
N VAL A 196 7.55 -6.97 21.04
CA VAL A 196 8.04 -5.59 20.87
C VAL A 196 8.00 -5.17 19.40
N THR A 197 7.54 -3.95 19.15
CA THR A 197 7.62 -3.27 17.85
C THR A 197 7.91 -1.79 18.05
N ARG A 198 8.34 -1.12 16.99
CA ARG A 198 8.60 0.32 17.04
C ARG A 198 7.27 1.09 17.20
N PRO A 199 7.22 2.13 18.07
CA PRO A 199 6.07 3.02 18.15
C PRO A 199 5.77 3.70 16.82
N ALA A 200 4.49 3.85 16.47
CA ALA A 200 4.06 4.39 15.19
C ALA A 200 4.48 5.85 14.95
N GLU A 201 4.78 6.59 16.03
CA GLU A 201 5.26 7.98 16.00
C GLU A 201 6.73 8.10 15.61
N HIS A 202 7.47 7.00 15.55
CA HIS A 202 8.92 6.98 15.38
C HIS A 202 9.35 6.56 13.96
N GLY A 203 8.70 7.09 12.94
CA GLY A 203 9.12 6.96 11.54
C GLY A 203 8.88 5.57 10.96
N ILE A 204 7.71 5.02 11.21
CA ILE A 204 7.16 3.84 10.53
C ILE A 204 5.73 4.15 10.03
N LEU A 205 5.21 3.32 9.15
CA LEU A 205 3.84 3.45 8.68
C LEU A 205 2.86 3.20 9.84
N ARG A 206 1.93 4.13 10.04
CA ARG A 206 0.86 4.06 11.04
C ARG A 206 -0.25 3.10 10.63
#